data_0e0dc02685e319d6a67e64cf7747e42a
#
_entry.id   0e0dc02685e319d6a67e64cf7747e42a
#
_cell.length_a   1.000
_cell.length_b   1.000
_cell.length_c   1.000
_cell.angle_alpha   90.00
_cell.angle_beta   90.00
_cell.angle_gamma   90.00
#
_symmetry.space_group_name_H-M   'P 1'
#
loop_
_entity.id
_entity.type
_entity.pdbx_description
1 polymer ?
#
loop_
_entity_poly.entity_id
_entity_poly.type
_entity_poly.pdbx_seq_one_letter_code
_entity_poly.pdbx_strand_id
1 'polypeptide(L)'
;MSTTFEQFKKYLQQIQRYNQIQTLLYWDMKGQMPKEGFAGHSDALTYFSTEQFKLSTSQELKDYLVKLSQPEEFEKLDADWKFIVKLMKREFDRDERIPQDFYSAYVQEQAESAKAWEEAKRASDFTIFAPHLKKMIEMTKQRCAYTDPDKEVYDALLNDFEEGMDSATIDRLFGELKAALVPLVQKILAAKQPDDSKFHAFYSADDQRKVQEYLLSYIGFDWNRGTVGESEHPFTLNFSSQDVRVTNHYYEDNALSAMFSAIHEGGHAIFEQNVNPKLDGTVAGSCRYMGIHESQSRFYENILARNKNFWEPIYGDIQKLLPALEEVSLEEFYHEINHVRNGMIRTESDEVTYCFHIIIRYELEKAIFRDGVDVEELPAMWNAKMQEYLNITPANDAEGILQDMHWSDGSFGYFPSYLLGSIYDGMYLQQLEKEMGPVDDVLREGRIKEITKWLNERIHQYGSTRRPKEVIEAVCHTEPTAEPLIRYFTNKYTELYNL
;
A
#
# COMPACT_ATOMS: atom_id res chain seq x y z
N MET A 1 -9.80 28.06 -23.12
CA MET A 1 -10.54 26.87 -22.67
C MET A 1 -12.04 27.19 -22.74
N SER A 2 -12.90 26.19 -22.91
CA SER A 2 -14.34 26.43 -23.03
C SER A 2 -14.97 26.79 -21.68
N THR A 3 -16.10 27.45 -21.71
CA THR A 3 -16.90 27.76 -20.51
C THR A 3 -17.27 26.47 -19.74
N THR A 4 -17.54 25.38 -20.46
CA THR A 4 -17.84 24.07 -19.88
C THR A 4 -16.67 23.52 -19.05
N PHE A 5 -15.45 23.62 -19.56
CA PHE A 5 -14.27 23.16 -18.86
C PHE A 5 -14.00 23.95 -17.57
N GLU A 6 -14.19 25.29 -17.58
CA GLU A 6 -14.03 26.09 -16.37
C GLU A 6 -15.12 25.81 -15.32
N GLN A 7 -16.35 25.52 -15.77
CA GLN A 7 -17.42 25.09 -14.87
C GLN A 7 -17.13 23.69 -14.27
N PHE A 8 -16.68 22.77 -15.08
CA PHE A 8 -16.29 21.43 -14.63
C PHE A 8 -15.19 21.48 -13.55
N LYS A 9 -14.14 22.29 -13.75
CA LYS A 9 -13.09 22.48 -12.71
C LYS A 9 -13.66 23.01 -11.40
N LYS A 10 -14.57 23.97 -11.44
CA LYS A 10 -15.24 24.47 -10.22
C LYS A 10 -16.09 23.40 -9.54
N TYR A 11 -16.71 22.53 -10.33
CA TYR A 11 -17.49 21.41 -9.82
C TYR A 11 -16.58 20.40 -9.09
N LEU A 12 -15.44 20.03 -9.68
CA LEU A 12 -14.45 19.17 -9.03
C LEU A 12 -13.91 19.77 -7.74
N GLN A 13 -13.67 21.08 -7.70
CA GLN A 13 -13.25 21.75 -6.46
C GLN A 13 -14.33 21.65 -5.35
N GLN A 14 -15.60 21.59 -5.72
CA GLN A 14 -16.67 21.37 -4.73
C GLN A 14 -16.62 19.96 -4.16
N ILE A 15 -16.46 18.93 -4.99
CA ILE A 15 -16.26 17.53 -4.55
C ILE A 15 -15.04 17.45 -3.65
N GLN A 16 -13.92 18.07 -4.03
CA GLN A 16 -12.68 18.04 -3.27
C GLN A 16 -12.81 18.65 -1.87
N ARG A 17 -13.60 19.68 -1.70
CA ARG A 17 -13.87 20.27 -0.36
C ARG A 17 -14.52 19.27 0.59
N TYR A 18 -15.44 18.45 0.08
CA TYR A 18 -16.05 17.38 0.87
C TYR A 18 -15.02 16.29 1.22
N ASN A 19 -14.18 15.90 0.26
CA ASN A 19 -13.09 14.96 0.52
C ASN A 19 -12.17 15.46 1.63
N GLN A 20 -11.73 16.71 1.55
CA GLN A 20 -10.84 17.31 2.57
C GLN A 20 -11.46 17.31 3.96
N ILE A 21 -12.76 17.59 4.09
CA ILE A 21 -13.46 17.55 5.38
C ILE A 21 -13.52 16.12 5.90
N GLN A 22 -13.86 15.16 5.06
CA GLN A 22 -13.90 13.73 5.45
C GLN A 22 -12.53 13.23 5.87
N THR A 23 -11.48 13.56 5.13
CA THR A 23 -10.10 13.22 5.46
C THR A 23 -9.69 13.83 6.82
N LEU A 24 -10.10 15.06 7.10
CA LEU A 24 -9.83 15.72 8.39
C LEU A 24 -10.57 15.03 9.54
N LEU A 25 -11.84 14.69 9.36
CA LEU A 25 -12.60 13.94 10.35
C LEU A 25 -11.98 12.55 10.60
N TYR A 26 -11.56 11.87 9.54
CA TYR A 26 -10.89 10.58 9.66
C TYR A 26 -9.56 10.70 10.42
N TRP A 27 -8.75 11.72 10.11
CA TRP A 27 -7.51 12.01 10.83
C TRP A 27 -7.75 12.19 12.33
N ASP A 28 -8.74 12.99 12.69
CA ASP A 28 -9.07 13.25 14.09
C ASP A 28 -9.58 11.99 14.79
N MET A 29 -10.46 11.21 14.12
CA MET A 29 -11.01 9.95 14.64
C MET A 29 -9.92 8.91 14.94
N LYS A 30 -8.84 8.88 14.16
CA LYS A 30 -7.74 7.91 14.32
C LYS A 30 -6.66 8.37 15.29
N GLY A 31 -6.52 9.68 15.51
CA GLY A 31 -5.42 10.25 16.29
C GLY A 31 -5.84 10.84 17.64
N GLN A 32 -6.71 11.84 17.66
CA GLN A 32 -6.92 12.68 18.83
C GLN A 32 -8.35 12.69 19.41
N MET A 33 -9.30 12.15 18.68
CA MET A 33 -10.71 12.16 19.11
C MET A 33 -10.92 11.43 20.43
N PRO A 34 -11.57 12.04 21.44
CA PRO A 34 -11.98 11.33 22.65
C PRO A 34 -12.97 10.20 22.32
N LYS A 35 -12.89 9.07 23.05
CA LYS A 35 -13.76 7.89 22.82
C LYS A 35 -15.24 8.24 22.73
N GLU A 36 -15.73 9.12 23.60
CA GLU A 36 -17.14 9.55 23.64
C GLU A 36 -17.52 10.46 22.44
N GLY A 37 -16.53 10.99 21.70
CA GLY A 37 -16.75 11.81 20.49
C GLY A 37 -17.18 11.02 19.26
N PHE A 38 -17.02 9.68 19.27
CA PHE A 38 -17.20 8.81 18.11
C PHE A 38 -18.54 9.00 17.39
N ALA A 39 -19.63 9.02 18.13
CA ALA A 39 -20.97 9.13 17.55
C ALA A 39 -21.16 10.44 16.75
N GLY A 40 -20.69 11.57 17.28
CA GLY A 40 -20.77 12.86 16.59
C GLY A 40 -19.89 12.94 15.35
N HIS A 41 -18.68 12.41 15.42
CA HIS A 41 -17.78 12.36 14.25
C HIS A 41 -18.30 11.43 13.17
N SER A 42 -18.84 10.28 13.54
CA SER A 42 -19.44 9.32 12.61
C SER A 42 -20.64 9.90 11.89
N ASP A 43 -21.52 10.64 12.60
CA ASP A 43 -22.67 11.34 12.02
C ASP A 43 -22.22 12.41 11.02
N ALA A 44 -21.25 13.24 11.40
CA ALA A 44 -20.67 14.25 10.51
C ALA A 44 -20.02 13.62 9.27
N LEU A 45 -19.22 12.56 9.44
CA LEU A 45 -18.59 11.84 8.32
C LEU A 45 -19.65 11.29 7.36
N THR A 46 -20.70 10.66 7.89
CA THR A 46 -21.82 10.14 7.11
C THR A 46 -22.52 11.24 6.32
N TYR A 47 -22.76 12.40 6.94
CA TYR A 47 -23.36 13.54 6.25
C TYR A 47 -22.51 14.03 5.07
N PHE A 48 -21.22 14.31 5.30
CA PHE A 48 -20.33 14.81 4.26
C PHE A 48 -20.09 13.79 3.14
N SER A 49 -19.99 12.50 3.48
CA SER A 49 -19.90 11.42 2.51
C SER A 49 -21.14 11.32 1.63
N THR A 50 -22.32 11.46 2.23
CA THR A 50 -23.59 11.46 1.50
C THR A 50 -23.71 12.65 0.55
N GLU A 51 -23.32 13.85 0.99
CA GLU A 51 -23.37 15.05 0.12
C GLU A 51 -22.34 14.95 -1.02
N GLN A 52 -21.15 14.41 -0.76
CA GLN A 52 -20.18 14.16 -1.82
C GLN A 52 -20.70 13.13 -2.82
N PHE A 53 -21.28 12.02 -2.36
CA PHE A 53 -21.85 10.99 -3.24
C PHE A 53 -22.91 11.57 -4.19
N LYS A 54 -23.80 12.45 -3.69
CA LYS A 54 -24.78 13.15 -4.53
C LYS A 54 -24.14 13.97 -5.66
N LEU A 55 -23.00 14.61 -5.38
CA LEU A 55 -22.26 15.35 -6.40
C LEU A 55 -21.59 14.38 -7.40
N SER A 56 -20.95 13.35 -6.91
CA SER A 56 -20.20 12.38 -7.73
C SER A 56 -21.08 11.52 -8.64
N THR A 57 -22.38 11.42 -8.34
CA THR A 57 -23.37 10.66 -9.12
C THR A 57 -24.42 11.57 -9.80
N SER A 58 -24.20 12.87 -9.81
CA SER A 58 -25.19 13.85 -10.31
C SER A 58 -25.32 13.83 -11.84
N GLN A 59 -26.50 14.22 -12.32
CA GLN A 59 -26.72 14.47 -13.75
C GLN A 59 -25.82 15.60 -14.27
N GLU A 60 -25.54 16.62 -13.44
CA GLU A 60 -24.67 17.74 -13.80
C GLU A 60 -23.22 17.25 -14.09
N LEU A 61 -22.66 16.37 -13.26
CA LEU A 61 -21.36 15.76 -13.53
C LEU A 61 -21.37 14.95 -14.81
N LYS A 62 -22.42 14.14 -15.02
CA LYS A 62 -22.61 13.36 -16.25
C LYS A 62 -22.59 14.25 -17.49
N ASP A 63 -23.33 15.36 -17.44
CA ASP A 63 -23.42 16.29 -18.57
C ASP A 63 -22.06 16.95 -18.89
N TYR A 64 -21.26 17.29 -17.87
CA TYR A 64 -19.88 17.76 -18.07
C TYR A 64 -19.02 16.69 -18.72
N LEU A 65 -19.04 15.47 -18.22
CA LEU A 65 -18.22 14.36 -18.73
C LEU A 65 -18.58 14.00 -20.17
N VAL A 66 -19.89 13.92 -20.48
CA VAL A 66 -20.37 13.68 -21.86
C VAL A 66 -19.89 14.77 -22.80
N LYS A 67 -20.04 16.05 -22.42
CA LYS A 67 -19.68 17.18 -23.27
C LYS A 67 -18.16 17.29 -23.47
N LEU A 68 -17.37 17.13 -22.42
CA LEU A 68 -15.91 17.18 -22.48
C LEU A 68 -15.30 15.97 -23.21
N SER A 69 -16.04 14.88 -23.34
CA SER A 69 -15.63 13.69 -24.11
C SER A 69 -15.91 13.82 -25.60
N GLN A 70 -16.66 14.86 -26.06
CA GLN A 70 -16.84 15.09 -27.50
C GLN A 70 -15.53 15.55 -28.15
N PRO A 71 -15.20 15.09 -29.37
CA PRO A 71 -13.91 15.38 -29.99
C PRO A 71 -13.57 16.89 -30.03
N GLU A 72 -14.58 17.74 -30.29
CA GLU A 72 -14.42 19.19 -30.38
C GLU A 72 -13.96 19.87 -29.06
N GLU A 73 -14.37 19.36 -27.91
CA GLU A 73 -13.95 19.83 -26.59
C GLU A 73 -12.73 19.08 -26.08
N PHE A 74 -12.71 17.75 -26.29
CA PHE A 74 -11.67 16.88 -25.81
C PHE A 74 -10.27 17.23 -26.36
N GLU A 75 -10.18 17.52 -27.68
CA GLU A 75 -8.89 17.86 -28.31
C GLU A 75 -8.31 19.21 -27.85
N LYS A 76 -9.09 20.06 -27.21
CA LYS A 76 -8.62 21.32 -26.60
C LYS A 76 -7.95 21.12 -25.23
N LEU A 77 -8.14 19.96 -24.61
CA LEU A 77 -7.56 19.61 -23.30
C LEU A 77 -6.09 19.23 -23.45
N ASP A 78 -5.27 19.56 -22.45
CA ASP A 78 -3.92 19.02 -22.34
C ASP A 78 -3.96 17.53 -21.99
N ALA A 79 -2.77 16.90 -21.93
CA ALA A 79 -2.65 15.47 -21.71
C ALA A 79 -3.22 15.02 -20.35
N ASP A 80 -2.97 15.80 -19.30
CA ASP A 80 -3.44 15.49 -17.94
C ASP A 80 -4.96 15.56 -17.86
N TRP A 81 -5.57 16.61 -18.42
CA TRP A 81 -7.02 16.75 -18.43
C TRP A 81 -7.71 15.76 -19.37
N LYS A 82 -7.08 15.36 -20.48
CA LYS A 82 -7.56 14.26 -21.32
C LYS A 82 -7.62 12.94 -20.51
N PHE A 83 -6.59 12.69 -19.73
CA PHE A 83 -6.57 11.52 -18.84
C PHE A 83 -7.66 11.61 -17.76
N ILE A 84 -7.75 12.73 -17.04
CA ILE A 84 -8.73 12.95 -15.96
C ILE A 84 -10.16 12.76 -16.47
N VAL A 85 -10.51 13.39 -17.59
CA VAL A 85 -11.87 13.28 -18.18
C VAL A 85 -12.18 11.83 -18.60
N LYS A 86 -11.23 11.11 -19.22
CA LYS A 86 -11.40 9.70 -19.59
C LYS A 86 -11.59 8.82 -18.36
N LEU A 87 -10.76 9.02 -17.34
CA LEU A 87 -10.83 8.27 -16.09
C LEU A 87 -12.18 8.48 -15.41
N MET A 88 -12.57 9.72 -15.16
CA MET A 88 -13.82 10.04 -14.50
C MET A 88 -15.05 9.56 -15.30
N LYS A 89 -15.00 9.67 -16.63
CA LYS A 89 -16.08 9.18 -17.49
C LYS A 89 -16.23 7.66 -17.39
N ARG A 90 -15.10 6.93 -17.39
CA ARG A 90 -15.10 5.47 -17.23
C ARG A 90 -15.65 5.06 -15.87
N GLU A 91 -15.19 5.68 -14.77
CA GLU A 91 -15.68 5.40 -13.42
C GLU A 91 -17.17 5.68 -13.31
N PHE A 92 -17.61 6.85 -13.77
CA PHE A 92 -19.03 7.22 -13.77
C PHE A 92 -19.88 6.18 -14.53
N ASP A 93 -19.44 5.78 -15.73
CA ASP A 93 -20.17 4.81 -16.55
C ASP A 93 -20.22 3.41 -15.92
N ARG A 94 -19.21 3.01 -15.15
CA ARG A 94 -19.20 1.78 -14.37
C ARG A 94 -20.19 1.84 -13.22
N ASP A 95 -20.15 2.89 -12.43
CA ASP A 95 -21.00 3.06 -11.25
C ASP A 95 -22.48 3.21 -11.62
N GLU A 96 -22.78 3.89 -12.72
CA GLU A 96 -24.15 4.05 -13.22
C GLU A 96 -24.82 2.72 -13.58
N ARG A 97 -24.06 1.67 -13.89
CA ARG A 97 -24.59 0.33 -14.20
C ARG A 97 -25.05 -0.44 -12.97
N ILE A 98 -24.61 -0.01 -11.77
CA ILE A 98 -24.94 -0.70 -10.52
C ILE A 98 -26.37 -0.28 -10.10
N PRO A 99 -27.33 -1.23 -9.97
CA PRO A 99 -28.66 -0.89 -9.44
C PRO A 99 -28.58 -0.33 -8.01
N GLN A 100 -29.35 0.69 -7.73
CA GLN A 100 -29.30 1.38 -6.43
C GLN A 100 -29.67 0.48 -5.25
N ASP A 101 -30.63 -0.40 -5.42
CA ASP A 101 -31.03 -1.40 -4.41
C ASP A 101 -29.89 -2.40 -4.12
N PHE A 102 -29.22 -2.86 -5.18
CA PHE A 102 -28.03 -3.71 -5.04
C PHE A 102 -26.90 -2.96 -4.31
N TYR A 103 -26.60 -1.71 -4.71
CA TYR A 103 -25.57 -0.92 -4.05
C TYR A 103 -25.84 -0.76 -2.54
N SER A 104 -27.08 -0.43 -2.18
CA SER A 104 -27.46 -0.27 -0.78
C SER A 104 -27.29 -1.58 0.01
N ALA A 105 -27.68 -2.71 -0.58
CA ALA A 105 -27.53 -4.03 0.05
C ALA A 105 -26.03 -4.43 0.15
N TYR A 106 -25.21 -4.08 -0.83
CA TYR A 106 -23.77 -4.33 -0.81
C TYR A 106 -23.08 -3.57 0.33
N VAL A 107 -23.34 -2.27 0.46
CA VAL A 107 -22.76 -1.45 1.54
C VAL A 107 -23.22 -1.93 2.93
N GLN A 108 -24.49 -2.33 3.06
CA GLN A 108 -24.98 -2.92 4.30
C GLN A 108 -24.23 -4.21 4.64
N GLU A 109 -24.04 -5.12 3.67
CA GLU A 109 -23.31 -6.36 3.91
C GLU A 109 -21.84 -6.11 4.26
N GLN A 110 -21.18 -5.14 3.64
CA GLN A 110 -19.81 -4.75 4.02
C GLN A 110 -19.74 -4.41 5.53
N ALA A 111 -20.68 -3.63 6.04
CA ALA A 111 -20.70 -3.24 7.45
C ALA A 111 -20.97 -4.44 8.38
N GLU A 112 -21.92 -5.31 8.01
CA GLU A 112 -22.26 -6.52 8.76
C GLU A 112 -21.09 -7.53 8.75
N SER A 113 -20.46 -7.72 7.58
CA SER A 113 -19.32 -8.58 7.36
C SER A 113 -18.07 -8.12 8.15
N ALA A 114 -17.77 -6.83 8.15
CA ALA A 114 -16.66 -6.27 8.94
C ALA A 114 -16.86 -6.53 10.44
N LYS A 115 -18.09 -6.33 10.96
CA LYS A 115 -18.44 -6.63 12.35
C LYS A 115 -18.29 -8.12 12.66
N ALA A 116 -18.78 -9.00 11.80
CA ALA A 116 -18.66 -10.44 11.96
C ALA A 116 -17.19 -10.91 11.94
N TRP A 117 -16.36 -10.30 11.08
CA TRP A 117 -14.92 -10.55 11.05
C TRP A 117 -14.23 -10.16 12.38
N GLU A 118 -14.54 -8.99 12.94
CA GLU A 118 -13.99 -8.57 14.23
C GLU A 118 -14.38 -9.54 15.35
N GLU A 119 -15.63 -10.02 15.36
CA GLU A 119 -16.12 -11.00 16.33
C GLU A 119 -15.42 -12.35 16.16
N ALA A 120 -15.33 -12.85 14.90
CA ALA A 120 -14.64 -14.07 14.54
C ALA A 120 -13.16 -14.06 14.96
N LYS A 121 -12.46 -12.95 14.66
CA LYS A 121 -11.04 -12.76 15.01
C LYS A 121 -10.86 -12.76 16.53
N ARG A 122 -11.71 -12.07 17.28
CA ARG A 122 -11.66 -12.04 18.75
C ARG A 122 -11.94 -13.42 19.37
N ALA A 123 -12.89 -14.17 18.79
CA ALA A 123 -13.23 -15.52 19.22
C ALA A 123 -12.25 -16.57 18.68
N SER A 124 -11.43 -16.21 17.71
CA SER A 124 -10.60 -17.14 16.92
C SER A 124 -11.41 -18.28 16.30
N ASP A 125 -12.56 -17.93 15.71
CA ASP A 125 -13.53 -18.87 15.14
C ASP A 125 -14.00 -18.37 13.76
N PHE A 126 -13.46 -18.94 12.69
CA PHE A 126 -13.80 -18.59 11.31
C PHE A 126 -15.27 -18.85 10.97
N THR A 127 -15.93 -19.78 11.65
CA THR A 127 -17.33 -20.13 11.36
C THR A 127 -18.31 -18.97 11.56
N ILE A 128 -17.96 -17.99 12.40
CA ILE A 128 -18.73 -16.76 12.61
C ILE A 128 -18.69 -15.87 11.35
N PHE A 129 -17.52 -15.78 10.69
CA PHE A 129 -17.32 -14.94 9.52
C PHE A 129 -17.70 -15.64 8.19
N ALA A 130 -17.57 -16.95 8.08
CA ALA A 130 -17.77 -17.72 6.86
C ALA A 130 -19.10 -17.41 6.10
N PRO A 131 -20.27 -17.29 6.75
CA PRO A 131 -21.52 -16.95 6.06
C PRO A 131 -21.48 -15.56 5.40
N HIS A 132 -20.89 -14.57 6.08
CA HIS A 132 -20.73 -13.21 5.58
C HIS A 132 -19.71 -13.17 4.44
N LEU A 133 -18.58 -13.86 4.56
CA LEU A 133 -17.58 -13.99 3.50
C LEU A 133 -18.20 -14.58 2.23
N LYS A 134 -18.99 -15.65 2.37
CA LYS A 134 -19.69 -16.26 1.23
C LYS A 134 -20.61 -15.27 0.53
N LYS A 135 -21.40 -14.52 1.30
CA LYS A 135 -22.29 -13.50 0.78
C LYS A 135 -21.53 -12.35 0.10
N MET A 136 -20.41 -11.88 0.71
CA MET A 136 -19.54 -10.88 0.12
C MET A 136 -18.96 -11.35 -1.23
N ILE A 137 -18.51 -12.59 -1.34
CA ILE A 137 -18.00 -13.18 -2.58
C ILE A 137 -19.09 -13.18 -3.67
N GLU A 138 -20.32 -13.64 -3.36
CA GLU A 138 -21.43 -13.66 -4.29
C GLU A 138 -21.80 -12.25 -4.77
N MET A 139 -21.92 -11.31 -3.85
CA MET A 139 -22.23 -9.91 -4.18
C MET A 139 -21.10 -9.24 -4.96
N THR A 140 -19.84 -9.54 -4.66
CA THR A 140 -18.68 -9.05 -5.41
C THR A 140 -18.69 -9.57 -6.86
N LYS A 141 -18.99 -10.86 -7.09
CA LYS A 141 -19.19 -11.42 -8.43
C LYS A 141 -20.30 -10.69 -9.18
N GLN A 142 -21.41 -10.41 -8.49
CA GLN A 142 -22.53 -9.67 -9.10
C GLN A 142 -22.16 -8.20 -9.40
N ARG A 143 -21.40 -7.53 -8.53
CA ARG A 143 -20.86 -6.17 -8.79
C ARG A 143 -19.99 -6.17 -10.06
N CYS A 144 -19.07 -7.12 -10.19
CA CYS A 144 -18.23 -7.24 -11.39
C CYS A 144 -19.06 -7.48 -12.66
N ALA A 145 -20.14 -8.25 -12.58
CA ALA A 145 -21.04 -8.46 -13.73
C ALA A 145 -21.75 -7.17 -14.17
N TYR A 146 -21.98 -6.19 -13.27
CA TYR A 146 -22.49 -4.87 -13.64
C TYR A 146 -21.39 -3.97 -14.20
N THR A 147 -20.22 -3.93 -13.55
CA THR A 147 -19.17 -2.94 -13.86
C THR A 147 -18.30 -3.36 -15.05
N ASP A 148 -17.94 -4.62 -15.15
CA ASP A 148 -16.99 -5.18 -16.13
C ASP A 148 -17.49 -6.52 -16.70
N PRO A 149 -18.65 -6.55 -17.38
CA PRO A 149 -19.29 -7.80 -17.81
C PRO A 149 -18.46 -8.63 -18.81
N ASP A 150 -17.50 -8.01 -19.48
CA ASP A 150 -16.65 -8.64 -20.49
C ASP A 150 -15.34 -9.19 -19.94
N LYS A 151 -15.04 -8.96 -18.64
CA LYS A 151 -13.82 -9.43 -17.98
C LYS A 151 -14.09 -10.68 -17.15
N GLU A 152 -13.05 -11.49 -17.00
CA GLU A 152 -13.02 -12.51 -15.95
C GLU A 152 -13.09 -11.80 -14.57
N VAL A 153 -13.83 -12.40 -13.63
CA VAL A 153 -14.15 -11.72 -12.35
C VAL A 153 -12.90 -11.30 -11.59
N TYR A 154 -11.91 -12.19 -11.47
CA TYR A 154 -10.71 -11.86 -10.72
C TYR A 154 -9.84 -10.80 -11.41
N ASP A 155 -9.78 -10.80 -12.74
CA ASP A 155 -9.11 -9.76 -13.51
C ASP A 155 -9.82 -8.39 -13.40
N ALA A 156 -11.15 -8.39 -13.24
CA ALA A 156 -11.89 -7.17 -12.95
C ALA A 156 -11.55 -6.60 -11.56
N LEU A 157 -11.41 -7.47 -10.56
CA LEU A 157 -11.02 -7.10 -9.20
C LEU A 157 -9.58 -6.56 -9.13
N LEU A 158 -8.64 -7.23 -9.79
CA LEU A 158 -7.26 -6.74 -9.93
C LEU A 158 -7.21 -5.35 -10.57
N ASN A 159 -8.01 -5.14 -11.60
CA ASN A 159 -8.04 -3.87 -12.33
C ASN A 159 -8.60 -2.69 -11.50
N ASP A 160 -9.32 -2.93 -10.41
CA ASP A 160 -9.76 -1.88 -9.49
C ASP A 160 -8.57 -1.25 -8.75
N PHE A 161 -7.50 -2.00 -8.48
CA PHE A 161 -6.30 -1.56 -7.75
C PHE A 161 -5.07 -1.36 -8.65
N GLU A 162 -4.95 -2.18 -9.72
CA GLU A 162 -3.82 -2.20 -10.64
C GLU A 162 -4.33 -2.14 -12.08
N GLU A 163 -4.74 -0.97 -12.54
CA GLU A 163 -5.33 -0.80 -13.86
C GLU A 163 -4.42 -1.30 -14.99
N GLY A 164 -4.94 -2.28 -15.76
CA GLY A 164 -4.22 -2.90 -16.86
C GLY A 164 -3.39 -4.12 -16.48
N MET A 165 -3.42 -4.53 -15.20
CA MET A 165 -2.83 -5.78 -14.74
C MET A 165 -3.84 -6.92 -14.88
N ASP A 166 -3.34 -8.11 -15.17
CA ASP A 166 -4.13 -9.34 -15.23
C ASP A 166 -3.49 -10.46 -14.41
N SER A 167 -4.30 -11.46 -14.09
CA SER A 167 -3.86 -12.61 -13.30
C SER A 167 -2.82 -13.47 -14.02
N ALA A 168 -2.76 -13.49 -15.34
CA ALA A 168 -1.75 -14.23 -16.09
C ALA A 168 -0.35 -13.61 -15.88
N THR A 169 -0.27 -12.28 -15.86
CA THR A 169 0.95 -11.55 -15.55
C THR A 169 1.38 -11.78 -14.10
N ILE A 170 0.44 -11.72 -13.15
CA ILE A 170 0.74 -11.96 -11.73
C ILE A 170 1.15 -13.40 -11.50
N ASP A 171 0.50 -14.38 -12.12
CA ASP A 171 0.88 -15.80 -12.05
C ASP A 171 2.34 -16.01 -12.46
N ARG A 172 2.78 -15.38 -13.53
CA ARG A 172 4.16 -15.44 -13.98
C ARG A 172 5.11 -14.81 -12.95
N LEU A 173 4.86 -13.57 -12.54
CA LEU A 173 5.72 -12.82 -11.61
C LEU A 173 5.84 -13.53 -10.25
N PHE A 174 4.71 -13.94 -9.67
CA PHE A 174 4.69 -14.59 -8.36
C PHE A 174 5.22 -16.02 -8.42
N GLY A 175 5.00 -16.71 -9.57
CA GLY A 175 5.58 -18.02 -9.82
C GLY A 175 7.11 -18.00 -9.88
N GLU A 176 7.68 -17.00 -10.59
CA GLU A 176 9.14 -16.78 -10.65
C GLU A 176 9.72 -16.49 -9.26
N LEU A 177 9.08 -15.57 -8.49
CA LEU A 177 9.49 -15.26 -7.12
C LEU A 177 9.43 -16.49 -6.21
N LYS A 178 8.32 -17.21 -6.19
CA LYS A 178 8.14 -18.41 -5.38
C LYS A 178 9.19 -19.45 -5.67
N ALA A 179 9.46 -19.74 -6.94
CA ALA A 179 10.46 -20.72 -7.34
C ALA A 179 11.89 -20.37 -6.87
N ALA A 180 12.23 -19.07 -6.82
CA ALA A 180 13.54 -18.61 -6.37
C ALA A 180 13.63 -18.49 -4.85
N LEU A 181 12.58 -17.97 -4.19
CA LEU A 181 12.66 -17.60 -2.76
C LEU A 181 12.39 -18.76 -1.82
N VAL A 182 11.59 -19.77 -2.17
CA VAL A 182 11.36 -20.95 -1.31
C VAL A 182 12.66 -21.63 -0.94
N PRO A 183 13.55 -22.03 -1.88
CA PRO A 183 14.83 -22.65 -1.52
C PRO A 183 15.79 -21.68 -0.82
N LEU A 184 15.72 -20.38 -1.08
CA LEU A 184 16.55 -19.37 -0.41
C LEU A 184 16.16 -19.26 1.07
N VAL A 185 14.88 -19.10 1.38
CA VAL A 185 14.38 -19.00 2.77
C VAL A 185 14.70 -20.27 3.56
N GLN A 186 14.56 -21.45 2.97
CA GLN A 186 14.94 -22.71 3.63
C GLN A 186 16.42 -22.72 4.03
N LYS A 187 17.32 -22.23 3.18
CA LYS A 187 18.75 -22.12 3.50
C LYS A 187 19.00 -21.09 4.61
N ILE A 188 18.34 -19.91 4.52
CA ILE A 188 18.46 -18.84 5.52
C ILE A 188 18.04 -19.36 6.90
N LEU A 189 16.87 -20.00 7.00
CA LEU A 189 16.35 -20.53 8.27
C LEU A 189 17.20 -21.65 8.85
N ALA A 190 17.93 -22.40 8.01
CA ALA A 190 18.88 -23.43 8.44
C ALA A 190 20.25 -22.86 8.83
N ALA A 191 20.56 -21.62 8.46
CA ALA A 191 21.83 -20.96 8.78
C ALA A 191 21.86 -20.47 10.23
N LYS A 192 23.03 -20.02 10.68
CA LYS A 192 23.18 -19.39 12.00
C LYS A 192 22.39 -18.07 12.02
N GLN A 193 21.47 -17.96 12.95
CA GLN A 193 20.66 -16.75 13.10
C GLN A 193 21.44 -15.65 13.84
N PRO A 194 21.15 -14.36 13.57
CA PRO A 194 21.68 -13.23 14.34
C PRO A 194 21.33 -13.32 15.83
N ASP A 195 22.17 -12.73 16.68
CA ASP A 195 21.89 -12.55 18.10
C ASP A 195 21.15 -11.23 18.30
N ASP A 196 19.88 -11.28 18.65
CA ASP A 196 19.00 -10.13 18.87
C ASP A 196 18.94 -9.66 20.33
N SER A 197 19.73 -10.28 21.23
CA SER A 197 19.66 -10.04 22.69
C SER A 197 19.87 -8.58 23.10
N LYS A 198 20.64 -7.81 22.34
CA LYS A 198 20.88 -6.39 22.57
C LYS A 198 19.69 -5.48 22.19
N PHE A 199 18.73 -6.02 21.45
CA PHE A 199 17.54 -5.25 21.02
C PHE A 199 16.37 -5.38 21.99
N HIS A 200 16.47 -6.27 22.98
CA HIS A 200 15.51 -6.40 24.08
C HIS A 200 15.77 -5.37 25.17
N ALA A 201 15.51 -4.09 24.87
CA ALA A 201 15.74 -2.97 25.75
C ALA A 201 14.47 -2.11 25.88
N PHE A 202 14.46 -1.22 26.83
CA PHE A 202 13.41 -0.20 26.95
C PHE A 202 13.74 1.01 26.06
N TYR A 203 12.77 1.40 25.23
CA TYR A 203 12.88 2.52 24.31
C TYR A 203 11.76 3.54 24.61
N SER A 204 12.10 4.69 25.19
CA SER A 204 11.08 5.68 25.50
C SER A 204 10.39 6.19 24.23
N ALA A 205 9.07 6.43 24.31
CA ALA A 205 8.30 7.00 23.19
C ALA A 205 8.88 8.38 22.75
N ASP A 206 9.39 9.17 23.70
CA ASP A 206 9.97 10.49 23.40
C ASP A 206 11.27 10.38 22.57
N ASP A 207 12.10 9.37 22.83
CA ASP A 207 13.32 9.16 22.05
C ASP A 207 12.97 8.59 20.67
N GLN A 208 11.98 7.68 20.58
CA GLN A 208 11.49 7.18 19.31
C GLN A 208 10.90 8.32 18.43
N ARG A 209 10.18 9.30 19.01
CA ARG A 209 9.71 10.48 18.28
C ARG A 209 10.85 11.32 17.70
N LYS A 210 11.92 11.53 18.46
CA LYS A 210 13.11 12.25 17.97
C LYS A 210 13.79 11.52 16.81
N VAL A 211 13.91 10.20 16.92
CA VAL A 211 14.45 9.35 15.84
C VAL A 211 13.59 9.44 14.60
N GLN A 212 12.27 9.37 14.75
CA GLN A 212 11.32 9.53 13.64
C GLN A 212 11.50 10.89 12.93
N GLU A 213 11.54 11.99 13.67
CA GLU A 213 11.74 13.34 13.10
C GLU A 213 13.07 13.42 12.33
N TYR A 214 14.12 12.82 12.90
CA TYR A 214 15.43 12.73 12.24
C TYR A 214 15.35 11.94 10.94
N LEU A 215 14.78 10.72 10.96
CA LEU A 215 14.68 9.83 9.80
C LEU A 215 13.82 10.44 8.69
N LEU A 216 12.65 11.00 9.01
CA LEU A 216 11.80 11.70 8.04
C LEU A 216 12.54 12.87 7.39
N SER A 217 13.27 13.66 8.17
CA SER A 217 14.08 14.77 7.64
C SER A 217 15.21 14.27 6.75
N TYR A 218 15.85 13.16 7.12
CA TYR A 218 16.95 12.55 6.38
C TYR A 218 16.50 12.05 5.01
N ILE A 219 15.35 11.36 4.93
CA ILE A 219 14.83 10.85 3.66
C ILE A 219 14.18 11.94 2.78
N GLY A 220 13.95 13.14 3.32
CA GLY A 220 13.50 14.29 2.54
C GLY A 220 12.04 14.69 2.69
N PHE A 221 11.36 14.25 3.77
CA PHE A 221 10.01 14.73 4.11
C PHE A 221 10.00 16.25 4.30
N ASP A 222 9.05 16.93 3.66
CA ASP A 222 8.93 18.40 3.75
C ASP A 222 7.97 18.80 4.87
N TRP A 223 8.54 19.24 5.99
CA TRP A 223 7.80 19.67 7.18
C TRP A 223 6.95 20.94 6.98
N ASN A 224 7.15 21.70 5.89
CA ASN A 224 6.27 22.81 5.55
C ASN A 224 4.97 22.35 4.91
N ARG A 225 4.94 21.10 4.42
CA ARG A 225 3.80 20.50 3.73
C ARG A 225 3.31 19.21 4.41
N GLY A 226 3.72 18.99 5.65
CA GLY A 226 3.30 17.81 6.38
C GLY A 226 3.48 17.90 7.86
N THR A 227 2.85 16.99 8.57
CA THR A 227 2.93 16.83 10.02
C THR A 227 2.85 15.36 10.40
N VAL A 228 3.23 15.06 11.64
CA VAL A 228 3.18 13.70 12.18
C VAL A 228 2.24 13.65 13.38
N GLY A 229 1.43 12.62 13.45
CA GLY A 229 0.57 12.26 14.57
C GLY A 229 0.89 10.89 15.12
N GLU A 230 0.10 10.46 16.10
CA GLU A 230 0.17 9.12 16.69
C GLU A 230 -1.16 8.39 16.49
N SER A 231 -1.11 7.10 16.13
CA SER A 231 -2.28 6.25 15.96
C SER A 231 -1.96 4.81 16.32
N GLU A 232 -2.97 3.98 16.49
CA GLU A 232 -2.81 2.54 16.78
C GLU A 232 -2.05 1.81 15.67
N HIS A 233 -2.36 2.15 14.42
CA HIS A 233 -1.68 1.64 13.23
C HIS A 233 -1.16 2.83 12.41
N PRO A 234 0.13 2.87 12.06
CA PRO A 234 0.69 3.90 11.19
C PRO A 234 -0.04 4.01 9.85
N PHE A 235 -0.19 5.22 9.35
CA PHE A 235 -0.76 5.49 8.03
C PHE A 235 -0.36 6.88 7.51
N THR A 236 -0.47 7.07 6.22
CA THR A 236 -0.30 8.36 5.54
C THR A 236 -1.62 8.84 4.96
N LEU A 237 -1.95 10.12 5.14
CA LEU A 237 -3.10 10.77 4.53
C LEU A 237 -2.67 11.96 3.67
N ASN A 238 -3.27 12.06 2.49
CA ASN A 238 -3.10 13.16 1.56
C ASN A 238 -4.37 14.04 1.51
N PHE A 239 -4.24 15.32 1.85
CA PHE A 239 -5.26 16.36 1.62
C PHE A 239 -5.01 17.06 0.28
N SER A 240 -3.76 17.23 -0.07
CA SER A 240 -3.22 17.73 -1.33
C SER A 240 -1.70 17.56 -1.29
N SER A 241 -1.00 17.83 -2.38
CA SER A 241 0.48 17.85 -2.39
C SER A 241 1.09 18.86 -1.40
N GLN A 242 0.28 19.76 -0.83
CA GLN A 242 0.68 20.79 0.12
C GLN A 242 0.30 20.50 1.58
N ASP A 243 -0.43 19.41 1.83
CA ASP A 243 -0.77 18.94 3.18
C ASP A 243 -0.87 17.41 3.16
N VAL A 244 0.23 16.75 3.55
CA VAL A 244 0.35 15.30 3.65
C VAL A 244 0.74 14.95 5.08
N ARG A 245 -0.02 14.09 5.73
CA ARG A 245 0.14 13.79 7.16
C ARG A 245 0.44 12.32 7.36
N VAL A 246 1.37 12.07 8.29
CA VAL A 246 1.85 10.74 8.66
C VAL A 246 1.48 10.45 10.11
N THR A 247 1.15 9.22 10.44
CA THR A 247 1.09 8.77 11.83
C THR A 247 2.10 7.67 12.10
N ASN A 248 2.42 7.46 13.37
CA ASN A 248 3.27 6.37 13.83
C ASN A 248 2.73 5.77 15.12
N HIS A 249 3.33 4.66 15.56
CA HIS A 249 3.09 4.03 16.84
C HIS A 249 4.42 3.73 17.54
N TYR A 250 4.46 3.83 18.87
CA TYR A 250 5.71 3.70 19.62
C TYR A 250 5.60 2.58 20.65
N TYR A 251 6.25 1.45 20.36
CA TYR A 251 6.36 0.32 21.29
C TYR A 251 7.60 0.50 22.16
N GLU A 252 7.44 0.49 23.50
CA GLU A 252 8.58 0.69 24.41
C GLU A 252 9.56 -0.49 24.46
N ASP A 253 9.22 -1.61 23.87
CA ASP A 253 10.05 -2.82 23.73
C ASP A 253 10.54 -3.06 22.29
N ASN A 254 10.13 -2.22 21.32
CA ASN A 254 10.48 -2.42 19.91
C ASN A 254 10.61 -1.09 19.14
N ALA A 255 11.75 -0.41 19.29
CA ALA A 255 12.00 0.83 18.56
C ALA A 255 12.15 0.65 17.04
N LEU A 256 12.56 -0.53 16.57
CA LEU A 256 12.70 -0.80 15.14
C LEU A 256 11.36 -0.68 14.42
N SER A 257 10.26 -1.09 15.06
CA SER A 257 8.91 -0.93 14.51
C SER A 257 8.61 0.53 14.17
N ALA A 258 8.82 1.46 15.11
CA ALA A 258 8.58 2.88 14.88
C ALA A 258 9.54 3.50 13.85
N MET A 259 10.81 3.06 13.82
CA MET A 259 11.81 3.54 12.87
C MET A 259 11.43 3.15 11.43
N PHE A 260 11.10 1.90 11.21
CA PHE A 260 10.75 1.40 9.87
C PHE A 260 9.37 1.87 9.43
N SER A 261 8.40 1.98 10.34
CA SER A 261 7.11 2.63 10.04
C SER A 261 7.28 4.10 9.63
N ALA A 262 8.16 4.86 10.31
CA ALA A 262 8.44 6.24 9.95
C ALA A 262 9.02 6.37 8.53
N ILE A 263 9.92 5.46 8.15
CA ILE A 263 10.52 5.45 6.80
C ILE A 263 9.49 5.00 5.76
N HIS A 264 8.69 3.99 6.05
CA HIS A 264 7.62 3.48 5.20
C HIS A 264 6.58 4.57 4.90
N GLU A 265 5.97 5.12 5.93
CA GLU A 265 4.99 6.21 5.81
C GLU A 265 5.61 7.48 5.22
N GLY A 266 6.88 7.73 5.54
CA GLY A 266 7.68 8.80 4.94
C GLY A 266 7.82 8.63 3.42
N GLY A 267 8.00 7.40 2.93
CA GLY A 267 8.05 7.09 1.50
C GLY A 267 6.73 7.42 0.80
N HIS A 268 5.60 6.99 1.36
CA HIS A 268 4.27 7.39 0.90
C HIS A 268 4.09 8.90 0.90
N ALA A 269 4.48 9.56 1.99
CA ALA A 269 4.31 11.01 2.14
C ALA A 269 5.18 11.79 1.16
N ILE A 270 6.42 11.39 0.94
CA ILE A 270 7.31 12.02 -0.05
C ILE A 270 6.73 11.88 -1.46
N PHE A 271 6.15 10.72 -1.79
CA PHE A 271 5.44 10.58 -3.06
C PHE A 271 4.35 11.64 -3.19
N GLU A 272 3.40 11.67 -2.26
CA GLU A 272 2.26 12.57 -2.30
C GLU A 272 2.68 14.06 -2.26
N GLN A 273 3.69 14.43 -1.50
CA GLN A 273 4.25 15.78 -1.47
C GLN A 273 4.87 16.20 -2.82
N ASN A 274 5.27 15.25 -3.65
CA ASN A 274 5.93 15.49 -4.93
C ASN A 274 5.00 15.29 -6.14
N VAL A 275 3.74 14.97 -5.95
CA VAL A 275 2.73 15.03 -7.02
C VAL A 275 2.65 16.48 -7.54
N ASN A 276 2.52 16.63 -8.86
CA ASN A 276 2.44 17.95 -9.47
C ASN A 276 1.24 18.73 -8.92
N PRO A 277 1.43 19.91 -8.29
CA PRO A 277 0.34 20.70 -7.70
C PRO A 277 -0.77 21.11 -8.66
N LYS A 278 -0.53 21.04 -9.98
CA LYS A 278 -1.58 21.26 -10.99
C LYS A 278 -2.66 20.19 -10.98
N LEU A 279 -2.35 19.01 -10.43
CA LEU A 279 -3.27 17.89 -10.30
C LEU A 279 -4.11 17.97 -9.01
N ASP A 280 -3.71 18.79 -8.03
CA ASP A 280 -4.44 18.95 -6.77
C ASP A 280 -5.91 19.25 -7.02
N GLY A 281 -6.78 18.61 -6.24
CA GLY A 281 -8.23 18.77 -6.39
C GLY A 281 -8.85 18.01 -7.57
N THR A 282 -8.09 17.15 -8.22
CA THR A 282 -8.57 16.23 -9.25
C THR A 282 -8.39 14.78 -8.80
N VAL A 283 -9.00 13.84 -9.52
CA VAL A 283 -8.80 12.38 -9.29
C VAL A 283 -7.39 11.88 -9.58
N ALA A 284 -6.54 12.72 -10.16
CA ALA A 284 -5.14 12.41 -10.45
C ALA A 284 -4.16 13.06 -9.45
N GLY A 285 -4.64 13.87 -8.51
CA GLY A 285 -3.84 14.59 -7.52
C GLY A 285 -3.28 13.73 -6.39
N SER A 286 -3.52 12.44 -6.42
CA SER A 286 -2.93 11.40 -5.58
C SER A 286 -2.75 10.14 -6.41
N CYS A 287 -1.87 9.23 -5.99
CA CYS A 287 -1.71 7.96 -6.70
C CYS A 287 -2.78 6.96 -6.26
N ARG A 288 -3.67 6.59 -7.20
CA ARG A 288 -4.71 5.59 -6.99
C ARG A 288 -4.26 4.15 -7.20
N TYR A 289 -3.10 3.94 -7.80
CA TYR A 289 -2.55 2.62 -8.12
C TYR A 289 -1.75 2.12 -6.94
N MET A 290 -2.29 1.11 -6.25
CA MET A 290 -1.78 0.69 -4.94
C MET A 290 -0.38 0.10 -5.03
N GLY A 291 -0.04 -0.65 -6.08
CA GLY A 291 1.33 -1.18 -6.25
C GLY A 291 2.37 -0.07 -6.53
N ILE A 292 2.00 0.98 -7.30
CA ILE A 292 2.89 2.13 -7.49
C ILE A 292 3.05 2.92 -6.18
N HIS A 293 1.97 3.08 -5.42
CA HIS A 293 2.01 3.81 -4.15
C HIS A 293 2.83 3.06 -3.10
N GLU A 294 2.60 1.75 -2.98
CA GLU A 294 3.35 0.87 -2.07
C GLU A 294 4.82 0.72 -2.47
N SER A 295 5.13 0.78 -3.78
CA SER A 295 6.53 0.75 -4.20
C SER A 295 7.33 1.93 -3.66
N GLN A 296 6.72 3.07 -3.39
CA GLN A 296 7.46 4.20 -2.84
C GLN A 296 7.76 4.04 -1.35
N SER A 297 6.82 3.53 -0.56
CA SER A 297 7.07 3.21 0.85
C SER A 297 8.13 2.12 1.01
N ARG A 298 7.96 1.02 0.25
CA ARG A 298 8.88 -0.13 0.32
C ARG A 298 10.24 0.15 -0.27
N PHE A 299 10.34 1.01 -1.27
CA PHE A 299 11.65 1.43 -1.78
C PHE A 299 12.48 2.10 -0.67
N TYR A 300 11.87 3.05 0.06
CA TYR A 300 12.56 3.69 1.18
C TYR A 300 12.79 2.72 2.34
N GLU A 301 11.80 1.91 2.70
CA GLU A 301 11.89 0.96 3.81
C GLU A 301 12.85 -0.19 3.51
N ASN A 302 12.63 -0.92 2.41
CA ASN A 302 13.32 -2.19 2.16
C ASN A 302 14.60 -1.99 1.34
N ILE A 303 14.55 -1.25 0.22
CA ILE A 303 15.71 -1.10 -0.65
C ILE A 303 16.75 -0.17 -0.01
N LEU A 304 16.32 0.97 0.53
CA LEU A 304 17.25 1.96 1.08
C LEU A 304 17.55 1.69 2.57
N ALA A 305 16.54 1.64 3.45
CA ALA A 305 16.78 1.57 4.88
C ALA A 305 17.21 0.19 5.39
N ARG A 306 16.96 -0.91 4.66
CA ARG A 306 17.53 -2.22 4.98
C ARG A 306 18.93 -2.42 4.39
N ASN A 307 19.52 -1.39 3.79
CA ASN A 307 20.90 -1.35 3.33
C ASN A 307 21.81 -0.77 4.42
N LYS A 308 22.94 -1.43 4.71
CA LYS A 308 23.91 -0.98 5.72
C LYS A 308 24.42 0.45 5.46
N ASN A 309 24.67 0.78 4.19
CA ASN A 309 25.21 2.06 3.77
C ASN A 309 24.23 3.23 3.98
N PHE A 310 22.93 2.98 4.14
CA PHE A 310 21.95 3.99 4.55
C PHE A 310 22.25 4.51 5.96
N TRP A 311 22.65 3.61 6.88
CA TRP A 311 22.89 3.93 8.27
C TRP A 311 24.31 4.44 8.53
N GLU A 312 25.29 4.05 7.71
CA GLU A 312 26.69 4.38 7.94
C GLU A 312 26.91 5.89 8.22
N PRO A 313 26.35 6.84 7.45
CA PRO A 313 26.52 8.26 7.73
C PRO A 313 25.74 8.80 8.93
N ILE A 314 24.71 8.09 9.40
CA ILE A 314 23.76 8.61 10.41
C ILE A 314 23.71 7.78 11.70
N TYR A 315 24.30 6.58 11.73
CA TYR A 315 24.12 5.65 12.85
C TYR A 315 24.58 6.23 14.20
N GLY A 316 25.69 6.97 14.21
CA GLY A 316 26.15 7.64 15.41
C GLY A 316 25.19 8.73 15.95
N ASP A 317 24.38 9.33 15.09
CA ASP A 317 23.33 10.26 15.52
C ASP A 317 22.10 9.51 16.03
N ILE A 318 21.75 8.38 15.41
CA ILE A 318 20.68 7.48 15.92
C ILE A 318 21.03 6.97 17.32
N GLN A 319 22.27 6.53 17.57
CA GLN A 319 22.71 6.09 18.90
C GLN A 319 22.60 7.20 19.97
N LYS A 320 22.87 8.45 19.61
CA LYS A 320 22.68 9.60 20.53
C LYS A 320 21.22 9.87 20.85
N LEU A 321 20.32 9.70 19.86
CA LEU A 321 18.89 9.89 20.02
C LEU A 321 18.23 8.69 20.73
N LEU A 322 18.79 7.50 20.57
CA LEU A 322 18.31 6.25 21.15
C LEU A 322 19.43 5.54 21.92
N PRO A 323 19.73 5.98 23.17
CA PRO A 323 20.89 5.50 23.94
C PRO A 323 20.91 3.98 24.17
N ALA A 324 19.76 3.32 24.13
CA ALA A 324 19.68 1.86 24.22
C ALA A 324 20.47 1.12 23.12
N LEU A 325 20.78 1.82 22.01
CA LEU A 325 21.62 1.27 20.93
C LEU A 325 23.12 1.63 21.06
N GLU A 326 23.55 2.31 22.13
CA GLU A 326 24.94 2.78 22.27
C GLU A 326 25.97 1.67 22.14
N GLU A 327 25.68 0.48 22.69
CA GLU A 327 26.55 -0.70 22.61
C GLU A 327 26.27 -1.63 21.43
N VAL A 328 25.34 -1.26 20.55
CA VAL A 328 25.02 -2.01 19.33
C VAL A 328 25.88 -1.48 18.20
N SER A 329 26.75 -2.31 17.63
CA SER A 329 27.53 -1.93 16.45
C SER A 329 26.62 -1.82 15.20
N LEU A 330 27.07 -1.04 14.21
CA LEU A 330 26.36 -0.96 12.93
C LEU A 330 26.19 -2.35 12.27
N GLU A 331 27.15 -3.25 12.45
CA GLU A 331 27.06 -4.61 11.92
C GLU A 331 25.95 -5.42 12.59
N GLU A 332 25.89 -5.41 13.92
CA GLU A 332 24.81 -6.06 14.69
C GLU A 332 23.45 -5.48 14.33
N PHE A 333 23.36 -4.13 14.21
CA PHE A 333 22.14 -3.46 13.77
C PHE A 333 21.72 -3.89 12.35
N TYR A 334 22.67 -3.94 11.41
CA TYR A 334 22.41 -4.37 10.04
C TYR A 334 21.92 -5.83 9.98
N HIS A 335 22.49 -6.70 10.78
CA HIS A 335 22.02 -8.08 10.88
C HIS A 335 20.61 -8.18 11.46
N GLU A 336 20.28 -7.39 12.49
CA GLU A 336 18.95 -7.41 13.11
C GLU A 336 17.87 -6.88 12.18
N ILE A 337 18.08 -5.73 11.54
CA ILE A 337 17.07 -5.17 10.62
C ILE A 337 16.83 -6.04 9.37
N ASN A 338 17.68 -7.02 9.11
CA ASN A 338 17.55 -8.00 8.02
C ASN A 338 17.40 -9.45 8.55
N HIS A 339 17.02 -9.59 9.81
CA HIS A 339 16.79 -10.91 10.38
C HIS A 339 15.55 -11.54 9.77
N VAL A 340 15.73 -12.68 9.07
CA VAL A 340 14.64 -13.43 8.45
C VAL A 340 14.06 -14.41 9.46
N ARG A 341 12.77 -14.25 9.71
CA ARG A 341 12.01 -15.13 10.61
C ARG A 341 10.80 -15.69 9.87
N ASN A 342 10.48 -16.95 10.07
CA ASN A 342 9.24 -17.53 9.58
C ASN A 342 8.06 -17.08 10.47
N GLY A 343 7.76 -15.79 10.42
CA GLY A 343 6.69 -15.16 11.20
C GLY A 343 5.30 -15.61 10.75
N MET A 344 4.37 -15.70 11.70
CA MET A 344 2.98 -16.07 11.44
C MET A 344 2.18 -14.91 10.83
N ILE A 345 2.49 -13.68 11.23
CA ILE A 345 1.71 -12.48 10.94
C ILE A 345 2.34 -11.68 9.80
N ARG A 346 1.55 -11.40 8.76
CA ARG A 346 1.99 -10.69 7.56
C ARG A 346 2.64 -9.34 7.85
N THR A 347 2.01 -8.53 8.68
CA THR A 347 2.45 -7.16 8.97
C THR A 347 3.74 -7.09 9.80
N GLU A 348 4.15 -8.20 10.42
CA GLU A 348 5.37 -8.33 11.22
C GLU A 348 6.49 -9.07 10.47
N SER A 349 6.23 -9.48 9.22
CA SER A 349 7.16 -10.28 8.43
C SER A 349 8.30 -9.44 7.86
N ASP A 350 9.50 -10.06 7.77
CA ASP A 350 10.64 -9.49 7.04
C ASP A 350 10.36 -9.37 5.53
N GLU A 351 11.22 -8.65 4.81
CA GLU A 351 10.99 -8.34 3.39
C GLU A 351 10.95 -9.58 2.47
N VAL A 352 11.57 -10.70 2.86
CA VAL A 352 11.60 -11.93 2.05
C VAL A 352 10.39 -12.80 2.32
N THR A 353 10.11 -13.09 3.60
CA THR A 353 8.97 -13.94 3.98
C THR A 353 7.63 -13.25 3.74
N TYR A 354 7.59 -11.92 3.75
CA TYR A 354 6.42 -11.15 3.35
C TYR A 354 5.89 -11.53 1.96
N CYS A 355 6.77 -11.83 1.01
CA CYS A 355 6.37 -12.25 -0.34
C CYS A 355 5.43 -13.45 -0.30
N PHE A 356 5.71 -14.44 0.55
CA PHE A 356 4.88 -15.64 0.66
C PHE A 356 3.51 -15.36 1.27
N HIS A 357 3.44 -14.44 2.23
CA HIS A 357 2.16 -14.04 2.80
C HIS A 357 1.22 -13.46 1.73
N ILE A 358 1.75 -12.68 0.79
CA ILE A 358 0.96 -12.12 -0.31
C ILE A 358 0.62 -13.20 -1.34
N ILE A 359 1.56 -14.06 -1.70
CA ILE A 359 1.32 -15.17 -2.64
C ILE A 359 0.21 -16.09 -2.13
N ILE A 360 0.20 -16.42 -0.83
CA ILE A 360 -0.86 -17.24 -0.21
C ILE A 360 -2.22 -16.61 -0.42
N ARG A 361 -2.38 -15.33 -0.14
CA ARG A 361 -3.65 -14.60 -0.28
C ARG A 361 -4.11 -14.54 -1.74
N TYR A 362 -3.20 -14.27 -2.65
CA TYR A 362 -3.45 -14.27 -4.08
C TYR A 362 -3.96 -15.64 -4.58
N GLU A 363 -3.28 -16.72 -4.19
CA GLU A 363 -3.67 -18.08 -4.60
C GLU A 363 -5.02 -18.49 -4.00
N LEU A 364 -5.36 -18.05 -2.78
CA LEU A 364 -6.68 -18.27 -2.18
C LEU A 364 -7.76 -17.46 -2.87
N GLU A 365 -7.52 -16.20 -3.21
CA GLU A 365 -8.49 -15.40 -3.97
C GLU A 365 -8.77 -16.00 -5.35
N LYS A 366 -7.75 -16.53 -6.04
CA LYS A 366 -7.95 -17.28 -7.29
C LYS A 366 -8.80 -18.52 -7.08
N ALA A 367 -8.56 -19.29 -6.02
CA ALA A 367 -9.37 -20.46 -5.70
C ALA A 367 -10.83 -20.08 -5.45
N ILE A 368 -11.10 -18.95 -4.79
CA ILE A 368 -12.45 -18.41 -4.54
C ILE A 368 -13.14 -18.01 -5.86
N PHE A 369 -12.48 -17.19 -6.67
CA PHE A 369 -13.15 -16.54 -7.80
C PHE A 369 -13.11 -17.35 -9.11
N ARG A 370 -12.09 -18.18 -9.31
CA ARG A 370 -11.92 -19.01 -10.51
C ARG A 370 -12.34 -20.45 -10.30
N ASP A 371 -11.88 -21.08 -9.21
CA ASP A 371 -12.07 -22.50 -9.00
C ASP A 371 -13.38 -22.80 -8.25
N GLY A 372 -13.99 -21.77 -7.61
CA GLY A 372 -15.26 -21.88 -6.91
C GLY A 372 -15.17 -22.72 -5.63
N VAL A 373 -14.04 -22.64 -4.94
CA VAL A 373 -13.81 -23.35 -3.67
C VAL A 373 -14.81 -22.89 -2.61
N ASP A 374 -15.33 -23.82 -1.82
CA ASP A 374 -16.21 -23.50 -0.71
C ASP A 374 -15.46 -22.74 0.39
N VAL A 375 -16.14 -21.76 0.97
CA VAL A 375 -15.55 -20.88 1.99
C VAL A 375 -15.05 -21.66 3.21
N GLU A 376 -15.75 -22.74 3.55
CA GLU A 376 -15.41 -23.63 4.65
C GLU A 376 -14.07 -24.38 4.49
N GLU A 377 -13.56 -24.48 3.25
CA GLU A 377 -12.27 -25.11 2.96
C GLU A 377 -11.07 -24.14 3.12
N LEU A 378 -11.31 -22.83 3.11
CA LEU A 378 -10.27 -21.81 3.09
C LEU A 378 -9.31 -21.86 4.28
N PRO A 379 -9.73 -22.11 5.54
CA PRO A 379 -8.78 -22.24 6.66
C PRO A 379 -7.79 -23.39 6.48
N ALA A 380 -8.26 -24.53 5.99
CA ALA A 380 -7.39 -25.68 5.71
C ALA A 380 -6.41 -25.40 4.56
N MET A 381 -6.87 -24.75 3.50
CA MET A 381 -6.03 -24.33 2.38
C MET A 381 -4.98 -23.30 2.82
N TRP A 382 -5.37 -22.32 3.65
CA TRP A 382 -4.44 -21.36 4.23
C TRP A 382 -3.33 -22.06 5.00
N ASN A 383 -3.69 -22.95 5.93
CA ASN A 383 -2.73 -23.69 6.76
C ASN A 383 -1.79 -24.54 5.92
N ALA A 384 -2.31 -25.21 4.87
CA ALA A 384 -1.49 -26.01 3.97
C ALA A 384 -0.45 -25.15 3.22
N LYS A 385 -0.83 -23.96 2.75
CA LYS A 385 0.08 -23.03 2.08
C LYS A 385 1.09 -22.39 3.01
N MET A 386 0.72 -22.04 4.25
CA MET A 386 1.65 -21.59 5.28
C MET A 386 2.70 -22.68 5.59
N GLN A 387 2.27 -23.93 5.70
CA GLN A 387 3.18 -25.06 5.89
C GLN A 387 4.10 -25.28 4.68
N GLU A 388 3.55 -25.16 3.45
CA GLU A 388 4.32 -25.38 2.21
C GLU A 388 5.42 -24.32 2.03
N TYR A 389 5.12 -23.03 2.25
CA TYR A 389 6.03 -21.93 1.90
C TYR A 389 6.90 -21.47 3.06
N LEU A 390 6.37 -21.49 4.28
CA LEU A 390 7.03 -20.96 5.46
C LEU A 390 7.39 -22.04 6.51
N ASN A 391 6.97 -23.28 6.27
CA ASN A 391 7.15 -24.40 7.20
C ASN A 391 6.59 -24.13 8.61
N ILE A 392 5.47 -23.40 8.67
CA ILE A 392 4.71 -23.10 9.90
C ILE A 392 3.23 -23.35 9.67
N THR A 393 2.52 -23.60 10.76
CA THR A 393 1.06 -23.74 10.73
C THR A 393 0.46 -22.86 11.82
N PRO A 394 -0.53 -21.99 11.48
CA PRO A 394 -1.24 -21.21 12.48
C PRO A 394 -1.83 -22.05 13.58
N ALA A 395 -1.67 -21.62 14.84
CA ALA A 395 -2.23 -22.32 15.99
C ALA A 395 -3.75 -22.18 16.08
N ASN A 396 -4.30 -21.15 15.46
CA ASN A 396 -5.70 -20.80 15.48
C ASN A 396 -6.09 -19.90 14.30
N ASP A 397 -7.39 -19.66 14.09
CA ASP A 397 -7.87 -18.88 12.94
C ASP A 397 -7.47 -17.40 13.00
N ALA A 398 -7.32 -16.82 14.20
CA ALA A 398 -6.93 -15.42 14.36
C ALA A 398 -5.49 -15.16 13.88
N GLU A 399 -4.58 -16.13 14.06
CA GLU A 399 -3.23 -16.11 13.51
C GLU A 399 -3.18 -16.59 12.05
N GLY A 400 -4.24 -17.22 11.58
CA GLY A 400 -4.40 -17.75 10.23
C GLY A 400 -5.25 -16.86 9.35
N ILE A 401 -6.34 -17.43 8.85
CA ILE A 401 -7.23 -16.86 7.83
C ILE A 401 -7.92 -15.55 8.24
N LEU A 402 -8.05 -15.28 9.55
CA LEU A 402 -8.65 -14.06 10.08
C LEU A 402 -7.66 -12.92 10.32
N GLN A 403 -6.41 -13.04 9.88
CA GLN A 403 -5.39 -11.99 10.10
C GLN A 403 -5.82 -10.64 9.54
N ASP A 404 -6.30 -10.61 8.31
CA ASP A 404 -6.56 -9.41 7.52
C ASP A 404 -8.05 -9.14 7.39
N MET A 405 -8.41 -7.86 7.43
CA MET A 405 -9.80 -7.42 7.27
C MET A 405 -10.27 -7.32 5.81
N HIS A 406 -9.38 -7.33 4.84
CA HIS A 406 -9.65 -7.00 3.43
C HIS A 406 -10.85 -7.73 2.82
N TRP A 407 -11.01 -8.99 3.11
CA TRP A 407 -12.15 -9.76 2.58
C TRP A 407 -13.48 -9.38 3.22
N SER A 408 -13.44 -8.83 4.44
CA SER A 408 -14.66 -8.42 5.14
C SER A 408 -15.30 -7.17 4.55
N ASP A 409 -14.51 -6.30 3.93
CA ASP A 409 -15.01 -5.11 3.25
C ASP A 409 -15.08 -5.25 1.72
N GLY A 410 -14.80 -6.46 1.20
CA GLY A 410 -14.87 -6.76 -0.23
C GLY A 410 -13.66 -6.31 -1.03
N SER A 411 -12.52 -5.99 -0.40
CA SER A 411 -11.27 -5.59 -1.05
C SER A 411 -10.52 -6.79 -1.66
N PHE A 412 -11.23 -7.62 -2.42
CA PHE A 412 -10.62 -8.71 -3.18
C PHE A 412 -9.82 -8.16 -4.37
N GLY A 413 -8.67 -8.76 -4.66
CA GLY A 413 -7.75 -8.31 -5.71
C GLY A 413 -6.76 -7.24 -5.23
N TYR A 414 -6.85 -6.80 -3.96
CA TYR A 414 -5.95 -5.79 -3.39
C TYR A 414 -4.58 -6.36 -2.99
N PHE A 415 -4.52 -7.56 -2.40
CA PHE A 415 -3.27 -8.14 -1.89
C PHE A 415 -2.12 -8.17 -2.90
N PRO A 416 -2.33 -8.49 -4.19
CA PRO A 416 -1.24 -8.48 -5.17
C PRO A 416 -0.49 -7.16 -5.27
N SER A 417 -1.14 -6.01 -5.05
CA SER A 417 -0.52 -4.68 -5.10
C SER A 417 0.68 -4.56 -4.16
N TYR A 418 0.63 -5.16 -2.98
CA TYR A 418 1.73 -5.14 -2.02
C TYR A 418 3.00 -5.78 -2.57
N LEU A 419 2.89 -6.93 -3.23
CA LEU A 419 4.05 -7.62 -3.78
C LEU A 419 4.46 -7.07 -5.15
N LEU A 420 3.53 -6.55 -5.93
CA LEU A 420 3.83 -5.81 -7.14
C LEU A 420 4.67 -4.57 -6.80
N GLY A 421 4.37 -3.86 -5.69
CA GLY A 421 5.20 -2.77 -5.20
C GLY A 421 6.65 -3.20 -5.01
N SER A 422 6.90 -4.30 -4.29
CA SER A 422 8.25 -4.82 -4.11
C SER A 422 8.93 -5.25 -5.42
N ILE A 423 8.19 -5.82 -6.37
CA ILE A 423 8.72 -6.16 -7.70
C ILE A 423 9.16 -4.88 -8.45
N TYR A 424 8.35 -3.82 -8.40
CA TYR A 424 8.68 -2.54 -9.01
C TYR A 424 9.93 -1.93 -8.36
N ASP A 425 10.12 -2.11 -7.05
CA ASP A 425 11.31 -1.64 -6.31
C ASP A 425 12.59 -2.27 -6.83
N GLY A 426 12.59 -3.58 -7.06
CA GLY A 426 13.73 -4.26 -7.65
C GLY A 426 14.06 -3.72 -9.06
N MET A 427 13.03 -3.41 -9.84
CA MET A 427 13.19 -2.83 -11.18
C MET A 427 13.69 -1.37 -11.10
N TYR A 428 13.18 -0.57 -10.18
CA TYR A 428 13.63 0.80 -9.96
C TYR A 428 15.08 0.83 -9.47
N LEU A 429 15.46 -0.04 -8.54
CA LEU A 429 16.84 -0.17 -8.08
C LEU A 429 17.78 -0.45 -9.26
N GLN A 430 17.46 -1.44 -10.08
CA GLN A 430 18.28 -1.75 -11.26
C GLN A 430 18.43 -0.57 -12.22
N GLN A 431 17.38 0.19 -12.45
CA GLN A 431 17.43 1.34 -13.34
C GLN A 431 18.16 2.53 -12.72
N LEU A 432 17.94 2.77 -11.42
CA LEU A 432 18.64 3.81 -10.66
C LEU A 432 20.14 3.58 -10.69
N GLU A 433 20.60 2.34 -10.44
CA GLU A 433 22.03 2.00 -10.47
C GLU A 433 22.67 2.15 -11.84
N LYS A 434 21.93 1.89 -12.92
CA LYS A 434 22.43 2.17 -14.29
C LYS A 434 22.67 3.66 -14.54
N GLU A 435 21.90 4.54 -13.90
CA GLU A 435 21.94 5.99 -14.13
C GLU A 435 22.81 6.74 -13.13
N MET A 436 22.86 6.29 -11.87
CA MET A 436 23.54 6.98 -10.77
C MET A 436 24.79 6.26 -10.25
N GLY A 437 25.04 5.02 -10.68
CA GLY A 437 26.05 4.12 -10.10
C GLY A 437 25.46 3.31 -8.92
N PRO A 438 26.30 2.49 -8.27
CA PRO A 438 25.87 1.61 -7.18
C PRO A 438 25.13 2.38 -6.09
N VAL A 439 23.94 1.90 -5.68
CA VAL A 439 23.13 2.54 -4.64
C VAL A 439 23.91 2.64 -3.31
N ASP A 440 24.77 1.66 -3.03
CA ASP A 440 25.63 1.64 -1.85
C ASP A 440 26.54 2.87 -1.75
N ASP A 441 27.11 3.30 -2.85
CA ASP A 441 27.97 4.49 -2.88
C ASP A 441 27.14 5.77 -2.68
N VAL A 442 25.97 5.85 -3.31
CA VAL A 442 25.05 6.99 -3.16
C VAL A 442 24.60 7.14 -1.71
N LEU A 443 24.28 6.02 -1.05
CA LEU A 443 23.84 6.00 0.34
C LEU A 443 24.99 6.34 1.30
N ARG A 444 26.18 5.75 1.12
CA ARG A 444 27.36 6.00 1.94
C ARG A 444 27.79 7.48 1.91
N GLU A 445 27.60 8.13 0.77
CA GLU A 445 27.87 9.56 0.60
C GLU A 445 26.74 10.46 1.15
N GLY A 446 25.66 9.90 1.68
CA GLY A 446 24.51 10.64 2.22
C GLY A 446 23.68 11.35 1.14
N ARG A 447 23.74 10.94 -0.12
CA ARG A 447 23.06 11.58 -1.26
C ARG A 447 21.63 11.07 -1.49
N ILE A 448 20.94 10.70 -0.43
CA ILE A 448 19.57 10.16 -0.50
C ILE A 448 18.58 11.12 -1.20
N LYS A 449 18.78 12.43 -1.08
CA LYS A 449 17.95 13.44 -1.74
C LYS A 449 18.07 13.40 -3.28
N GLU A 450 19.15 12.88 -3.80
CA GLU A 450 19.30 12.67 -5.26
C GLU A 450 18.44 11.49 -5.71
N ILE A 451 18.32 10.44 -4.89
CA ILE A 451 17.39 9.33 -5.12
C ILE A 451 15.94 9.84 -5.10
N THR A 452 15.57 10.63 -4.08
CA THR A 452 14.24 11.26 -4.00
C THR A 452 13.94 12.11 -5.25
N LYS A 453 14.92 12.87 -5.73
CA LYS A 453 14.79 13.66 -6.96
C LYS A 453 14.59 12.76 -8.18
N TRP A 454 15.34 11.67 -8.29
CA TRP A 454 15.22 10.69 -9.38
C TRP A 454 13.82 10.07 -9.42
N LEU A 455 13.27 9.66 -8.26
CA LEU A 455 11.91 9.13 -8.12
C LEU A 455 10.87 10.18 -8.49
N ASN A 456 11.03 11.43 -8.01
CA ASN A 456 10.12 12.53 -8.33
C ASN A 456 10.03 12.78 -9.83
N GLU A 457 11.16 12.93 -10.50
CA GLU A 457 11.21 13.23 -11.94
C GLU A 457 10.60 12.13 -12.81
N ARG A 458 10.57 10.87 -12.33
CA ARG A 458 10.13 9.70 -13.10
C ARG A 458 8.78 9.14 -12.70
N ILE A 459 8.40 9.30 -11.44
CA ILE A 459 7.22 8.65 -10.86
C ILE A 459 6.30 9.68 -10.19
N HIS A 460 6.77 10.35 -9.11
CA HIS A 460 5.90 11.08 -8.19
C HIS A 460 5.09 12.18 -8.86
N GLN A 461 5.73 13.00 -9.69
CA GLN A 461 5.09 14.17 -10.32
C GLN A 461 3.85 13.83 -11.16
N TYR A 462 3.69 12.58 -11.54
CA TYR A 462 2.58 12.17 -12.41
C TYR A 462 1.30 11.81 -11.62
N GLY A 463 1.39 11.60 -10.29
CA GLY A 463 0.25 11.13 -9.52
C GLY A 463 -0.40 9.91 -10.18
N SER A 464 -1.68 10.00 -10.53
CA SER A 464 -2.39 8.93 -11.25
C SER A 464 -2.45 9.10 -12.77
N THR A 465 -1.77 10.09 -13.37
CA THR A 465 -1.88 10.35 -14.82
C THR A 465 -1.19 9.30 -15.71
N ARG A 466 -0.49 8.35 -15.10
CA ARG A 466 0.10 7.17 -15.77
C ARG A 466 -0.31 5.90 -15.07
N ARG A 467 -0.72 4.91 -15.85
CA ARG A 467 -1.06 3.57 -15.33
C ARG A 467 0.18 2.82 -14.89
N PRO A 468 0.08 1.79 -14.01
CA PRO A 468 1.23 1.06 -13.50
C PRO A 468 2.18 0.57 -14.59
N LYS A 469 1.67 -0.10 -15.61
CA LYS A 469 2.47 -0.58 -16.74
C LYS A 469 3.17 0.57 -17.49
N GLU A 470 2.49 1.69 -17.71
CA GLU A 470 3.06 2.88 -18.37
C GLU A 470 4.19 3.52 -17.53
N VAL A 471 4.05 3.50 -16.19
CA VAL A 471 5.13 3.95 -15.28
C VAL A 471 6.33 3.04 -15.41
N ILE A 472 6.13 1.73 -15.29
CA ILE A 472 7.22 0.74 -15.37
C ILE A 472 7.95 0.80 -16.72
N GLU A 473 7.22 0.83 -17.83
CA GLU A 473 7.80 0.94 -19.16
C GLU A 473 8.59 2.25 -19.36
N ALA A 474 8.04 3.37 -18.86
CA ALA A 474 8.70 4.67 -18.98
C ALA A 474 9.98 4.77 -18.12
N VAL A 475 9.99 4.16 -16.93
CA VAL A 475 11.12 4.23 -16.01
C VAL A 475 12.15 3.15 -16.30
N CYS A 476 11.70 1.90 -16.46
CA CYS A 476 12.59 0.74 -16.53
C CYS A 476 12.84 0.25 -17.95
N HIS A 477 12.13 0.79 -18.95
CA HIS A 477 12.24 0.43 -20.37
C HIS A 477 11.98 -1.05 -20.68
N THR A 478 11.15 -1.69 -19.88
CA THR A 478 10.77 -3.11 -20.01
C THR A 478 9.40 -3.36 -19.39
N GLU A 479 8.79 -4.48 -19.76
CA GLU A 479 7.61 -5.01 -19.09
C GLU A 479 7.94 -5.41 -17.63
N PRO A 480 6.94 -5.50 -16.72
CA PRO A 480 7.15 -5.95 -15.35
C PRO A 480 7.82 -7.33 -15.29
N THR A 481 8.89 -7.44 -14.49
CA THR A 481 9.68 -8.67 -14.29
C THR A 481 10.13 -8.79 -12.85
N ALA A 482 10.11 -10.01 -12.30
CA ALA A 482 10.55 -10.30 -10.93
C ALA A 482 12.08 -10.48 -10.80
N GLU A 483 12.79 -10.65 -11.91
CA GLU A 483 14.22 -10.97 -11.90
C GLU A 483 15.08 -9.99 -11.09
N PRO A 484 14.92 -8.65 -11.20
CA PRO A 484 15.73 -7.73 -10.41
C PRO A 484 15.54 -7.89 -8.89
N LEU A 485 14.29 -8.11 -8.43
CA LEU A 485 14.01 -8.35 -7.01
C LEU A 485 14.58 -9.69 -6.54
N ILE A 486 14.45 -10.75 -7.34
CA ILE A 486 15.04 -12.06 -7.06
C ILE A 486 16.56 -11.95 -6.90
N ARG A 487 17.21 -11.21 -7.78
CA ARG A 487 18.66 -10.97 -7.72
C ARG A 487 19.04 -10.18 -6.47
N TYR A 488 18.31 -9.13 -6.14
CA TYR A 488 18.50 -8.35 -4.93
C TYR A 488 18.45 -9.25 -3.67
N PHE A 489 17.40 -10.02 -3.49
CA PHE A 489 17.28 -10.92 -2.35
C PHE A 489 18.36 -11.99 -2.34
N THR A 490 18.64 -12.63 -3.49
CA THR A 490 19.62 -13.69 -3.57
C THR A 490 21.01 -13.19 -3.18
N ASN A 491 21.43 -12.04 -3.72
CA ASN A 491 22.75 -11.48 -3.42
C ASN A 491 22.86 -11.08 -1.94
N LYS A 492 21.92 -10.26 -1.47
CA LYS A 492 21.92 -9.72 -0.11
C LYS A 492 21.91 -10.84 0.95
N TYR A 493 21.01 -11.79 0.83
CA TYR A 493 20.84 -12.82 1.86
C TYR A 493 21.86 -13.95 1.75
N THR A 494 22.41 -14.21 0.56
CA THR A 494 23.57 -15.13 0.43
C THR A 494 24.80 -14.55 1.14
N GLU A 495 25.07 -13.26 0.99
CA GLU A 495 26.17 -12.58 1.69
C GLU A 495 25.92 -12.53 3.20
N LEU A 496 24.74 -12.06 3.63
CA LEU A 496 24.40 -11.83 5.03
C LEU A 496 24.45 -13.12 5.88
N TYR A 497 24.02 -14.24 5.31
CA TYR A 497 23.96 -15.54 6.00
C TYR A 497 25.09 -16.48 5.62
N ASN A 498 26.04 -16.08 4.76
CA ASN A 498 27.17 -16.91 4.28
C ASN A 498 26.70 -18.23 3.66
N LEU A 499 25.71 -18.20 2.75
CA LEU A 499 25.08 -19.38 2.14
C LEU A 499 25.89 -19.95 0.97
#